data_fbdaaca7ee0a94ef66d2b1b56d4d2ae0
#
_entry.id   fbdaaca7ee0a94ef66d2b1b56d4d2ae0
#
_cell.length_a   1.000
_cell.length_b   1.000
_cell.length_c   1.000
_cell.angle_alpha   90.00
_cell.angle_beta   90.00
_cell.angle_gamma   90.00
#
_symmetry.space_group_name_H-M   'P 1'
#
loop_
_entity.id
_entity.type
_entity.pdbx_description
1 polymer ?
#
loop_
_entity_poly.entity_id
_entity_poly.type
_entity_poly.pdbx_seq_one_letter_code
_entity_poly.pdbx_strand_id
1 'polypeptide(L)'
;MSTARIRILSAVLMVAGALCLAGCPQRLTIEHINRDPGRYRNKEVAIAGRVVSSYGALGTGVFEVDDGTGRMWVFSQRYGVPGRDARLAVAGYIEQGFSFGGRNFATVLRETSRRH
;
A
#
# COMPACT_ATOMS: atom_id res chain seq x y z
N MET A 1 36.47 9.07 27.83
CA MET A 1 35.92 10.04 26.89
C MET A 1 35.38 9.42 25.62
N SER A 2 36.02 8.40 25.04
CA SER A 2 35.49 7.72 23.84
C SER A 2 34.18 6.96 24.07
N THR A 3 33.94 6.42 25.27
CA THR A 3 32.72 5.66 25.61
C THR A 3 31.47 6.54 25.66
N ALA A 4 31.57 7.80 26.06
CA ALA A 4 30.43 8.72 26.10
C ALA A 4 29.99 9.15 24.69
N ARG A 5 30.93 9.33 23.77
CA ARG A 5 30.64 9.66 22.36
C ARG A 5 29.95 8.52 21.64
N ILE A 6 30.35 7.27 21.89
CA ILE A 6 29.73 6.09 21.28
C ILE A 6 28.28 5.90 21.78
N ARG A 7 28.00 6.17 23.07
CA ARG A 7 26.64 6.08 23.62
C ARG A 7 25.69 7.10 22.99
N ILE A 8 26.13 8.34 22.77
CA ILE A 8 25.34 9.40 22.17
C ILE A 8 25.02 9.06 20.71
N LEU A 9 25.97 8.57 19.94
CA LEU A 9 25.79 8.15 18.56
C LEU A 9 24.79 6.99 18.44
N SER A 10 24.87 6.01 19.34
CA SER A 10 23.93 4.87 19.36
C SER A 10 22.49 5.31 19.65
N ALA A 11 22.31 6.25 20.60
CA ALA A 11 20.99 6.79 20.93
C ALA A 11 20.37 7.55 19.75
N VAL A 12 21.15 8.35 19.03
CA VAL A 12 20.69 9.10 17.85
C VAL A 12 20.28 8.15 16.74
N LEU A 13 21.02 7.09 16.48
CA LEU A 13 20.69 6.07 15.47
C LEU A 13 19.40 5.33 15.80
N MET A 14 19.16 5.00 17.07
CA MET A 14 17.91 4.34 17.49
C MET A 14 16.68 5.24 17.30
N VAL A 15 16.77 6.52 17.62
CA VAL A 15 15.69 7.49 17.43
C VAL A 15 15.37 7.68 15.94
N ALA A 16 16.38 7.80 15.10
CA ALA A 16 16.20 7.92 13.64
C ALA A 16 15.55 6.67 13.06
N GLY A 17 15.95 5.48 13.49
CA GLY A 17 15.34 4.22 13.07
C GLY A 17 13.88 4.07 13.50
N ALA A 18 13.56 4.50 14.72
CA ALA A 18 12.18 4.46 15.22
C ALA A 18 11.26 5.42 14.45
N LEU A 19 11.74 6.61 14.11
CA LEU A 19 10.99 7.58 13.33
C LEU A 19 10.72 7.06 11.90
N CYS A 20 11.70 6.42 11.27
CA CYS A 20 11.55 5.84 9.94
C CYS A 20 10.51 4.71 9.94
N LEU A 21 10.51 3.84 10.96
CA LEU A 21 9.55 2.75 11.11
C LEU A 21 8.12 3.26 11.35
N ALA A 22 7.97 4.35 12.11
CA ALA A 22 6.67 4.96 12.40
C ALA A 22 6.05 5.63 11.18
N GLY A 23 6.86 6.11 10.22
CA GLY A 23 6.41 6.82 9.01
C GLY A 23 6.26 5.96 7.76
N CYS A 24 6.70 4.70 7.79
CA CYS A 24 6.66 3.82 6.62
C CYS A 24 5.37 2.99 6.59
N PRO A 25 4.72 2.81 5.40
CA PRO A 25 3.58 1.91 5.27
C PRO A 25 4.00 0.48 5.59
N GLN A 26 3.16 -0.24 6.33
CA GLN A 26 3.40 -1.64 6.64
C GLN A 26 3.13 -2.50 5.41
N ARG A 27 4.12 -3.30 5.00
CA ARG A 27 3.97 -4.25 3.90
C ARG A 27 3.25 -5.50 4.37
N LEU A 28 2.16 -5.84 3.67
CA LEU A 28 1.28 -6.95 4.04
C LEU A 28 0.98 -7.81 2.81
N THR A 29 0.60 -9.06 3.05
CA THR A 29 0.01 -9.90 2.00
C THR A 29 -1.46 -9.50 1.81
N ILE A 30 -1.94 -9.66 0.59
CA ILE A 30 -3.34 -9.36 0.27
C ILE A 30 -4.28 -10.28 1.08
N GLU A 31 -3.94 -11.55 1.22
CA GLU A 31 -4.70 -12.47 2.04
C GLU A 31 -4.84 -11.98 3.48
N HIS A 32 -3.77 -11.46 4.05
CA HIS A 32 -3.77 -10.96 5.42
C HIS A 32 -4.72 -9.79 5.60
N ILE A 33 -4.74 -8.87 4.63
CA ILE A 33 -5.67 -7.72 4.64
C ILE A 33 -7.11 -8.20 4.43
N ASN A 34 -7.36 -9.07 3.46
CA ASN A 34 -8.70 -9.56 3.13
C ASN A 34 -9.33 -10.36 4.27
N ARG A 35 -8.53 -10.97 5.13
CA ARG A 35 -9.00 -11.73 6.27
C ARG A 35 -9.66 -10.84 7.32
N ASP A 36 -9.17 -9.61 7.50
CA ASP A 36 -9.73 -8.64 8.44
C ASP A 36 -9.40 -7.21 8.00
N PRO A 37 -10.08 -6.70 6.96
CA PRO A 37 -9.77 -5.37 6.43
C PRO A 37 -10.04 -4.23 7.42
N GLY A 38 -10.98 -4.38 8.32
CA GLY A 38 -11.30 -3.38 9.33
C GLY A 38 -10.16 -3.10 10.30
N ARG A 39 -9.26 -4.06 10.49
CA ARG A 39 -8.08 -3.93 11.36
C ARG A 39 -7.12 -2.85 10.86
N TYR A 40 -7.13 -2.56 9.57
CA TYR A 40 -6.20 -1.62 8.94
C TYR A 40 -6.83 -0.26 8.66
N ARG A 41 -8.01 0.00 9.23
CA ARG A 41 -8.68 1.29 9.09
C ARG A 41 -7.77 2.42 9.57
N ASN A 42 -7.65 3.49 8.77
CA ASN A 42 -6.81 4.66 9.03
C ASN A 42 -5.31 4.37 9.15
N LYS A 43 -4.87 3.22 8.65
CA LYS A 43 -3.45 2.85 8.58
C LYS A 43 -3.03 2.71 7.13
N GLU A 44 -1.90 3.33 6.77
CA GLU A 44 -1.34 3.16 5.45
C GLU A 44 -0.66 1.79 5.35
N VAL A 45 -1.05 1.01 4.35
CA VAL A 45 -0.50 -0.32 4.10
C VAL A 45 0.09 -0.38 2.71
N ALA A 46 0.98 -1.33 2.46
CA ALA A 46 1.58 -1.55 1.16
C ALA A 46 1.40 -2.99 0.72
N ILE A 47 1.09 -3.16 -0.56
CA ILE A 47 1.01 -4.47 -1.21
C ILE A 47 1.86 -4.45 -2.47
N ALA A 48 2.29 -5.63 -2.92
CA ALA A 48 3.06 -5.76 -4.15
C ALA A 48 2.62 -6.99 -4.91
N GLY A 49 2.53 -6.88 -6.22
CA GLY A 49 2.12 -8.00 -7.04
C GLY A 49 2.02 -7.65 -8.51
N ARG A 50 1.25 -8.45 -9.23
CA ARG A 50 1.04 -8.33 -10.66
C ARG A 50 -0.38 -7.86 -10.95
N VAL A 51 -0.52 -6.94 -11.89
CA VAL A 51 -1.83 -6.45 -12.33
C VAL A 51 -2.50 -7.52 -13.20
N VAL A 52 -3.70 -7.95 -12.82
CA VAL A 52 -4.46 -8.96 -13.56
C VAL A 52 -5.67 -8.38 -14.29
N SER A 53 -6.17 -7.24 -13.86
CA SER A 53 -7.26 -6.53 -14.53
C SER A 53 -7.11 -5.05 -14.28
N SER A 54 -7.52 -4.23 -15.24
CA SER A 54 -7.49 -2.78 -15.06
C SER A 54 -8.54 -2.13 -15.94
N TYR A 55 -9.19 -1.08 -15.44
CA TYR A 55 -10.03 -0.22 -16.25
C TYR A 55 -10.10 1.18 -15.64
N GLY A 56 -10.18 2.17 -16.51
CA GLY A 56 -10.21 3.56 -16.11
C GLY A 56 -10.11 4.47 -17.29
N ALA A 57 -10.17 5.77 -17.05
CA ALA A 57 -10.06 6.80 -18.06
C ALA A 57 -9.49 8.08 -17.45
N LEU A 58 -8.74 8.84 -18.24
CA LEU A 58 -8.24 10.18 -17.88
C LEU A 58 -7.38 10.19 -16.61
N GLY A 59 -6.54 9.16 -16.43
CA GLY A 59 -5.62 9.09 -15.30
C GLY A 59 -6.24 8.56 -14.01
N THR A 60 -7.53 8.29 -13.98
CA THR A 60 -8.26 7.75 -12.84
C THR A 60 -8.81 6.37 -13.18
N GLY A 61 -8.74 5.44 -12.26
CA GLY A 61 -9.29 4.12 -12.48
C GLY A 61 -9.01 3.14 -11.37
N VAL A 62 -9.40 1.90 -11.63
CA VAL A 62 -9.17 0.79 -10.71
C VAL A 62 -8.41 -0.32 -11.43
N PHE A 63 -7.57 -1.01 -10.68
CA PHE A 63 -6.87 -2.17 -11.17
C PHE A 63 -6.77 -3.22 -10.07
N GLU A 64 -6.74 -4.48 -10.47
CA GLU A 64 -6.69 -5.61 -9.55
C GLU A 64 -5.27 -6.15 -9.48
N VAL A 65 -4.73 -6.30 -8.28
CA VAL A 65 -3.39 -6.80 -8.01
C VAL A 65 -3.49 -8.19 -7.40
N ASP A 66 -2.68 -9.11 -7.91
CA ASP A 66 -2.53 -10.47 -7.40
C ASP A 66 -1.10 -10.64 -6.89
N ASP A 67 -0.94 -10.95 -5.61
CA ASP A 67 0.38 -11.16 -5.00
C ASP A 67 0.70 -12.65 -4.76
N GLY A 68 -0.14 -13.55 -5.29
CA GLY A 68 -0.01 -14.99 -5.06
C GLY A 68 -0.76 -15.49 -3.83
N THR A 69 -1.13 -14.61 -2.92
CA THR A 69 -1.92 -14.96 -1.73
C THR A 69 -3.40 -14.62 -1.87
N GLY A 70 -3.70 -13.65 -2.73
CA GLY A 70 -5.06 -13.17 -2.96
C GLY A 70 -5.04 -12.02 -3.95
N ARG A 71 -6.20 -11.42 -4.15
CA ARG A 71 -6.38 -10.30 -5.07
C ARG A 71 -7.00 -9.11 -4.35
N MET A 72 -6.60 -7.92 -4.75
CA MET A 72 -7.13 -6.68 -4.20
C MET A 72 -7.29 -5.64 -5.29
N TRP A 73 -8.43 -4.96 -5.30
CA TRP A 73 -8.66 -3.81 -6.15
C TRP A 73 -7.98 -2.58 -5.57
N VAL A 74 -7.35 -1.80 -6.45
CA VAL A 74 -6.66 -0.56 -6.11
C VAL A 74 -7.31 0.57 -6.90
N PHE A 75 -7.67 1.64 -6.19
CA PHE A 75 -8.19 2.86 -6.81
C PHE A 75 -7.08 3.89 -6.91
N SER A 76 -6.83 4.40 -8.12
CA SER A 76 -5.81 5.39 -8.40
C SER A 76 -6.42 6.66 -8.97
N GLN A 77 -6.07 7.80 -8.39
CA GLN A 77 -6.47 9.12 -8.87
C GLN A 77 -5.34 9.88 -9.56
N ARG A 78 -4.09 9.53 -9.28
CA ARG A 78 -2.92 10.33 -9.71
C ARG A 78 -1.99 9.61 -10.67
N TYR A 79 -1.85 8.31 -10.51
CA TYR A 79 -0.79 7.56 -11.19
C TYR A 79 -1.27 6.83 -12.44
N GLY A 80 -2.57 6.95 -12.74
CA GLY A 80 -3.16 6.23 -13.86
C GLY A 80 -3.33 4.74 -13.58
N VAL A 81 -3.85 4.02 -14.58
CA VAL A 81 -4.09 2.59 -14.49
C VAL A 81 -2.95 1.86 -15.19
N PRO A 82 -2.20 1.00 -14.48
CA PRO A 82 -1.11 0.26 -15.10
C PRO A 82 -1.63 -0.80 -16.07
N GLY A 83 -0.78 -1.20 -17.01
CA GLY A 83 -1.11 -2.24 -17.96
C GLY A 83 -1.21 -3.61 -17.29
N ARG A 84 -1.96 -4.51 -17.94
CA ARG A 84 -2.05 -5.90 -17.52
C ARG A 84 -0.66 -6.54 -17.48
N ASP A 85 -0.42 -7.39 -16.49
CA ASP A 85 0.84 -8.08 -16.21
C ASP A 85 1.96 -7.19 -15.67
N ALA A 86 1.74 -5.89 -15.49
CA ALA A 86 2.71 -5.03 -14.84
C ALA A 86 2.95 -5.47 -13.40
N ARG A 87 4.19 -5.40 -12.95
CA ARG A 87 4.55 -5.67 -11.56
C ARG A 87 4.80 -4.35 -10.86
N LEU A 88 4.21 -4.19 -9.67
CA LEU A 88 4.33 -2.94 -8.92
C LEU A 88 4.10 -3.16 -7.42
N ALA A 89 4.49 -2.16 -6.66
CA ALA A 89 4.13 -2.04 -5.25
C ALA A 89 3.33 -0.75 -5.08
N VAL A 90 2.24 -0.83 -4.35
CA VAL A 90 1.38 0.31 -4.07
C VAL A 90 1.16 0.42 -2.57
N ALA A 91 1.09 1.66 -2.10
CA ALA A 91 0.73 1.97 -0.73
C ALA A 91 -0.55 2.80 -0.72
N GLY A 92 -1.33 2.68 0.33
CA GLY A 92 -2.56 3.43 0.46
C GLY A 92 -3.38 3.01 1.66
N TYR A 93 -4.61 3.47 1.68
CA TYR A 93 -5.55 3.21 2.76
C TYR A 93 -6.66 2.27 2.30
N ILE A 94 -7.05 1.36 3.18
CA ILE A 94 -8.12 0.40 2.90
C ILE A 94 -9.46 1.11 3.09
N GLU A 95 -10.32 1.02 2.08
CA GLU A 95 -11.70 1.50 2.13
C GLU A 95 -12.66 0.35 1.83
N GLN A 96 -13.79 0.33 2.52
CA GLN A 96 -14.85 -0.65 2.32
C GLN A 96 -16.09 0.04 1.72
N GLY A 97 -16.82 -0.70 0.87
CA GLY A 97 -18.03 -0.17 0.26
C GLY A 97 -17.77 0.89 -0.81
N PHE A 98 -16.71 0.74 -1.58
CA PHE A 98 -16.31 1.69 -2.62
C PHE A 98 -17.05 1.43 -3.93
N SER A 99 -17.45 2.51 -4.62
CA SER A 99 -18.10 2.43 -5.94
C SER A 99 -17.33 3.25 -6.98
N PHE A 100 -17.15 2.67 -8.17
CA PHE A 100 -16.50 3.34 -9.30
C PHE A 100 -17.05 2.79 -10.61
N GLY A 101 -17.41 3.69 -11.55
CA GLY A 101 -17.88 3.30 -12.87
C GLY A 101 -19.16 2.45 -12.86
N GLY A 102 -20.04 2.65 -11.88
CA GLY A 102 -21.26 1.87 -11.74
C GLY A 102 -21.08 0.50 -11.10
N ARG A 103 -19.86 0.17 -10.68
CA ARG A 103 -19.52 -1.11 -10.04
C ARG A 103 -19.18 -0.89 -8.56
N ASN A 104 -19.63 -1.81 -7.71
CA ASN A 104 -19.34 -1.78 -6.28
C ASN A 104 -18.19 -2.73 -5.95
N PHE A 105 -17.28 -2.25 -5.10
CA PHE A 105 -16.13 -3.02 -4.60
C PHE A 105 -16.26 -3.13 -3.08
N ALA A 106 -16.24 -4.37 -2.56
CA ALA A 106 -16.37 -4.59 -1.12
C ALA A 106 -15.18 -4.00 -0.35
N THR A 107 -13.98 -4.18 -0.87
CA THR A 107 -12.74 -3.66 -0.30
C THR A 107 -11.85 -3.14 -1.40
N VAL A 108 -11.29 -1.96 -1.22
CA VAL A 108 -10.37 -1.35 -2.17
C VAL A 108 -9.23 -0.68 -1.40
N LEU A 109 -8.04 -0.66 -1.99
CA LEU A 109 -6.93 0.13 -1.50
C LEU A 109 -6.89 1.44 -2.30
N ARG A 110 -7.08 2.56 -1.62
CA ARG A 110 -6.95 3.88 -2.26
C ARG A 110 -5.49 4.28 -2.27
N GLU A 111 -4.92 4.32 -3.45
CA GLU A 111 -3.49 4.52 -3.66
C GLU A 111 -3.03 5.91 -3.23
N THR A 112 -1.95 5.96 -2.45
CA THR A 112 -1.25 7.19 -2.07
C THR A 112 0.14 7.27 -2.70
N SER A 113 0.78 6.13 -2.97
CA SER A 113 2.08 6.09 -3.64
C SER A 113 2.28 4.76 -4.39
N ARG A 114 3.21 4.77 -5.34
CA ARG A 114 3.47 3.62 -6.21
C ARG A 114 4.96 3.49 -6.50
N ARG A 115 5.42 2.24 -6.57
CA ARG A 115 6.75 1.88 -7.07
C ARG A 115 6.62 0.77 -8.11
N HIS A 116 7.36 0.92 -9.18
CA HIS A 116 7.43 -0.07 -10.25
C HIS A 116 8.55 -1.07 -10.05
#